data_0de37dffcf1aed47d4f8812493f4700b
#
_entry.id   0de37dffcf1aed47d4f8812493f4700b
#
_cell.length_a   1.000
_cell.length_b   1.000
_cell.length_c   1.000
_cell.angle_alpha   90.00
_cell.angle_beta   90.00
_cell.angle_gamma   90.00
#
_symmetry.space_group_name_H-M   'P 1'
#
loop_
_entity.id
_entity.type
_entity.pdbx_description
1 polymer ?
#
loop_
_entity_poly.entity_id
_entity_poly.type
_entity_poly.pdbx_seq_one_letter_code
_entity_poly.pdbx_strand_id
1 'polypeptide(L)'
;IQWLGYQWGNEYYASDYFQQLWDFAIRLIEEGKAYIDEQTSEQIAQQKGTPTQPGIESPYRNRPIEESLSLFKKMNTGEIAEGAMVLRAKIDMANPNMHFRDPIIYRVVNHPHHRTGTTWKAYPMYDFAHGQSDYFEGVTHSLCTLEFVPHRPLYDLFVDLSLIHISEPTRPLY
;
A
#
# COMPACT_ATOMS: atom_id res chain seq x y z
N ILE A 1 3.97 28.11 -2.68
CA ILE A 1 2.56 28.45 -2.41
C ILE A 1 2.47 29.87 -1.90
N GLN A 2 3.16 30.25 -0.82
CA GLN A 2 3.18 31.63 -0.29
C GLN A 2 3.61 32.65 -1.34
N TRP A 3 4.60 32.33 -2.20
CA TRP A 3 5.03 33.16 -3.31
C TRP A 3 3.90 33.47 -4.30
N LEU A 4 2.91 32.57 -4.44
CA LEU A 4 1.70 32.78 -5.26
C LEU A 4 0.58 33.51 -4.52
N GLY A 5 0.81 33.96 -3.28
CA GLY A 5 -0.17 34.66 -2.46
C GLY A 5 -1.19 33.76 -1.76
N TYR A 6 -0.99 32.43 -1.80
CA TYR A 6 -1.86 31.48 -1.12
C TYR A 6 -1.29 31.06 0.23
N GLN A 7 -2.20 30.76 1.16
CA GLN A 7 -1.89 30.19 2.46
C GLN A 7 -2.66 28.87 2.60
N TRP A 8 -2.07 27.93 3.35
CA TRP A 8 -2.73 26.67 3.72
C TRP A 8 -3.04 26.67 5.21
N GLY A 9 -4.09 25.93 5.60
CA GLY A 9 -4.48 25.83 7.01
C GLY A 9 -3.59 24.86 7.78
N ASN A 10 -3.50 23.63 7.29
CA ASN A 10 -2.74 22.55 7.90
C ASN A 10 -1.78 21.91 6.91
N GLU A 11 -0.73 21.31 7.41
CA GLU A 11 0.25 20.54 6.65
C GLU A 11 0.40 19.17 7.31
N TYR A 12 0.20 18.11 6.52
CA TYR A 12 0.22 16.74 6.96
C TYR A 12 1.23 15.94 6.15
N TYR A 13 1.73 14.86 6.75
CA TYR A 13 2.71 13.98 6.12
C TYR A 13 2.30 12.52 6.34
N ALA A 14 2.32 11.71 5.30
CA ALA A 14 2.03 10.28 5.42
C ALA A 14 2.88 9.55 6.47
N SER A 15 4.09 10.09 6.75
CA SER A 15 4.97 9.57 7.80
C SER A 15 4.43 9.74 9.22
N ASP A 16 3.43 10.61 9.44
CA ASP A 16 2.78 10.79 10.74
C ASP A 16 1.83 9.62 11.04
N TYR A 17 1.45 8.86 10.01
CA TYR A 17 0.51 7.74 10.07
C TYR A 17 1.16 6.37 9.83
N PHE A 18 2.50 6.27 9.80
CA PHE A 18 3.19 5.02 9.51
C PHE A 18 2.81 3.88 10.45
N GLN A 19 2.53 4.16 11.72
CA GLN A 19 2.09 3.14 12.65
C GLN A 19 0.69 2.62 12.30
N GLN A 20 -0.26 3.51 12.00
CA GLN A 20 -1.63 3.13 11.62
C GLN A 20 -1.63 2.35 10.30
N LEU A 21 -0.83 2.79 9.32
CA LEU A 21 -0.67 2.09 8.04
C LEU A 21 -0.07 0.69 8.24
N TRP A 22 0.90 0.56 9.16
CA TRP A 22 1.48 -0.72 9.54
C TRP A 22 0.44 -1.66 10.18
N ASP A 23 -0.36 -1.16 11.10
CA ASP A 23 -1.40 -1.93 11.77
C ASP A 23 -2.49 -2.40 10.78
N PHE A 24 -2.83 -1.57 9.79
CA PHE A 24 -3.74 -1.97 8.70
C PHE A 24 -3.13 -3.06 7.82
N ALA A 25 -1.84 -2.99 7.51
CA ALA A 25 -1.17 -4.04 6.75
C ALA A 25 -1.15 -5.37 7.53
N ILE A 26 -0.92 -5.35 8.83
CA ILE A 26 -1.02 -6.52 9.72
C ILE A 26 -2.43 -7.12 9.62
N ARG A 27 -3.48 -6.30 9.73
CA ARG A 27 -4.86 -6.76 9.61
C ARG A 27 -5.16 -7.43 8.27
N LEU A 28 -4.68 -6.84 7.16
CA LEU A 28 -4.86 -7.47 5.84
C LEU A 28 -4.19 -8.85 5.75
N ILE A 29 -3.04 -9.03 6.40
CA ILE A 29 -2.39 -10.34 6.47
C ILE A 29 -3.23 -11.32 7.31
N GLU A 30 -3.69 -10.90 8.49
CA GLU A 30 -4.52 -11.72 9.40
C GLU A 30 -5.84 -12.15 8.74
N GLU A 31 -6.40 -11.30 7.87
CA GLU A 31 -7.60 -11.62 7.08
C GLU A 31 -7.30 -12.44 5.81
N GLY A 32 -6.04 -12.81 5.57
CA GLY A 32 -5.64 -13.52 4.36
C GLY A 32 -5.73 -12.71 3.07
N LYS A 33 -5.79 -11.37 3.18
CA LYS A 33 -5.89 -10.42 2.08
C LYS A 33 -4.54 -9.83 1.65
N ALA A 34 -3.46 -10.22 2.30
CA ALA A 34 -2.09 -9.86 1.91
C ALA A 34 -1.12 -11.01 2.23
N TYR A 35 -0.02 -11.07 1.52
CA TYR A 35 1.00 -12.10 1.67
C TYR A 35 2.39 -11.56 1.37
N ILE A 36 3.43 -12.18 1.96
CA ILE A 36 4.83 -11.88 1.64
C ILE A 36 5.25 -12.65 0.40
N ASP A 37 5.80 -11.91 -0.55
CA ASP A 37 6.35 -12.42 -1.80
C ASP A 37 7.86 -12.18 -1.83
N GLU A 38 8.64 -13.24 -2.02
CA GLU A 38 10.11 -13.23 -2.08
C GLU A 38 10.62 -13.21 -3.53
N GLN A 39 9.78 -12.93 -4.49
CA GLN A 39 10.17 -12.80 -5.88
C GLN A 39 10.84 -11.46 -6.15
N THR A 40 11.76 -11.45 -7.14
CA THR A 40 12.36 -10.20 -7.59
C THR A 40 11.35 -9.31 -8.32
N SER A 41 11.67 -8.03 -8.43
CA SER A 41 10.83 -7.07 -9.16
C SER A 41 10.57 -7.48 -10.61
N GLU A 42 11.57 -8.09 -11.26
CA GLU A 42 11.46 -8.60 -12.63
C GLU A 42 10.50 -9.79 -12.72
N GLN A 43 10.58 -10.72 -11.77
CA GLN A 43 9.67 -11.87 -11.71
C GLN A 43 8.22 -11.42 -11.48
N ILE A 44 8.01 -10.50 -10.56
CA ILE A 44 6.69 -9.92 -10.28
C ILE A 44 6.15 -9.19 -11.53
N ALA A 45 6.98 -8.41 -12.22
CA ALA A 45 6.59 -7.71 -13.44
C ALA A 45 6.19 -8.67 -14.55
N GLN A 46 6.95 -9.75 -14.76
CA GLN A 46 6.64 -10.78 -15.75
C GLN A 46 5.33 -11.52 -15.43
N GLN A 47 5.08 -11.80 -14.16
CA GLN A 47 3.86 -12.48 -13.72
C GLN A 47 2.60 -11.63 -13.85
N LYS A 48 2.72 -10.32 -13.85
CA LYS A 48 1.55 -9.43 -14.02
C LYS A 48 0.86 -9.62 -15.39
N GLY A 49 1.55 -10.19 -16.37
CA GLY A 49 1.00 -10.37 -17.70
C GLY A 49 0.87 -9.05 -18.48
N THR A 50 -0.12 -8.96 -19.35
CA THR A 50 -0.40 -7.78 -20.17
C THR A 50 -1.87 -7.36 -20.00
N PRO A 51 -2.30 -6.18 -20.49
CA PRO A 51 -3.70 -5.79 -20.43
C PRO A 51 -4.66 -6.80 -21.08
N THR A 52 -4.19 -7.57 -22.05
CA THR A 52 -4.98 -8.57 -22.79
C THR A 52 -4.74 -10.02 -22.34
N GLN A 53 -3.75 -10.24 -21.48
CA GLN A 53 -3.44 -11.56 -20.94
C GLN A 53 -3.44 -11.50 -19.41
N PRO A 54 -4.13 -12.43 -18.73
CA PRO A 54 -4.14 -12.47 -17.27
C PRO A 54 -2.73 -12.69 -16.72
N GLY A 55 -2.52 -12.26 -15.50
CA GLY A 55 -1.31 -12.55 -14.76
C GLY A 55 -1.30 -13.98 -14.21
N ILE A 56 -0.14 -14.39 -13.73
CA ILE A 56 0.09 -15.69 -13.08
C ILE A 56 0.24 -15.46 -11.58
N GLU A 57 -0.40 -16.29 -10.79
CA GLU A 57 -0.29 -16.21 -9.32
C GLU A 57 1.15 -16.47 -8.86
N SER A 58 1.60 -15.73 -7.84
CA SER A 58 2.87 -15.99 -7.18
C SER A 58 2.83 -17.35 -6.45
N PRO A 59 3.93 -18.11 -6.43
CA PRO A 59 4.03 -19.32 -5.62
C PRO A 59 3.86 -19.04 -4.12
N TYR A 60 4.06 -17.80 -3.68
CA TYR A 60 3.90 -17.37 -2.29
C TYR A 60 2.49 -16.87 -1.94
N ARG A 61 1.59 -16.79 -2.92
CA ARG A 61 0.25 -16.21 -2.75
C ARG A 61 -0.61 -16.90 -1.69
N ASN A 62 -0.37 -18.19 -1.47
CA ASN A 62 -1.09 -19.00 -0.50
C ASN A 62 -0.22 -19.38 0.71
N ARG A 63 0.80 -18.57 1.00
CA ARG A 63 1.66 -18.73 2.20
C ARG A 63 0.81 -18.66 3.47
N PRO A 64 1.12 -19.46 4.52
CA PRO A 64 0.42 -19.40 5.80
C PRO A 64 0.45 -17.98 6.40
N ILE A 65 -0.65 -17.59 7.05
CA ILE A 65 -0.83 -16.26 7.63
C ILE A 65 0.27 -15.96 8.66
N GLU A 66 0.54 -16.91 9.57
CA GLU A 66 1.56 -16.77 10.61
C GLU A 66 2.96 -16.54 10.04
N GLU A 67 3.28 -17.22 8.94
CA GLU A 67 4.56 -17.05 8.25
C GLU A 67 4.65 -15.66 7.63
N SER A 68 3.60 -15.23 6.92
CA SER A 68 3.53 -13.87 6.34
C SER A 68 3.62 -12.79 7.41
N LEU A 69 2.95 -12.94 8.56
CA LEU A 69 3.06 -12.02 9.70
C LEU A 69 4.48 -11.96 10.27
N SER A 70 5.11 -13.13 10.46
CA SER A 70 6.48 -13.20 10.96
C SER A 70 7.46 -12.50 10.03
N LEU A 71 7.36 -12.76 8.72
CA LEU A 71 8.22 -12.15 7.71
C LEU A 71 7.96 -10.64 7.58
N PHE A 72 6.70 -10.20 7.62
CA PHE A 72 6.36 -8.79 7.58
C PHE A 72 6.98 -8.02 8.76
N LYS A 73 6.89 -8.55 9.97
CA LYS A 73 7.53 -7.96 11.15
C LYS A 73 9.06 -7.88 10.97
N LYS A 74 9.68 -8.90 10.39
CA LYS A 74 11.13 -8.90 10.09
C LYS A 74 11.52 -7.83 9.06
N MET A 75 10.65 -7.47 8.11
CA MET A 75 10.93 -6.39 7.15
C MET A 75 11.29 -5.06 7.84
N ASN A 76 10.78 -4.83 9.07
CA ASN A 76 11.08 -3.60 9.79
C ASN A 76 12.25 -3.69 10.78
N THR A 77 12.91 -4.84 10.94
CA THR A 77 14.06 -5.00 11.86
C THR A 77 15.38 -4.48 11.28
N GLY A 78 15.47 -4.35 9.97
CA GLY A 78 16.70 -4.00 9.26
C GLY A 78 17.55 -5.21 8.89
N GLU A 79 17.09 -6.43 9.17
CA GLU A 79 17.77 -7.69 8.80
C GLU A 79 17.55 -8.07 7.34
N ILE A 80 16.49 -7.53 6.73
CA ILE A 80 16.08 -7.88 5.37
C ILE A 80 16.70 -6.88 4.39
N ALA A 81 17.36 -7.40 3.36
CA ALA A 81 17.90 -6.58 2.28
C ALA A 81 16.78 -5.98 1.40
N GLU A 82 17.06 -4.81 0.81
CA GLU A 82 16.15 -4.22 -0.18
C GLU A 82 15.92 -5.19 -1.35
N GLY A 83 14.68 -5.32 -1.77
CA GLY A 83 14.29 -6.19 -2.88
C GLY A 83 14.24 -7.69 -2.55
N ALA A 84 14.60 -8.11 -1.32
CA ALA A 84 14.55 -9.52 -0.94
C ALA A 84 13.11 -10.02 -0.77
N MET A 85 12.22 -9.17 -0.31
CA MET A 85 10.80 -9.48 -0.19
C MET A 85 9.94 -8.22 -0.19
N VAL A 86 8.67 -8.38 -0.52
CA VAL A 86 7.66 -7.35 -0.50
C VAL A 86 6.35 -7.88 0.09
N LEU A 87 5.50 -6.99 0.63
CA LEU A 87 4.13 -7.34 0.97
C LEU A 87 3.24 -7.01 -0.23
N ARG A 88 2.44 -7.97 -0.67
CA ARG A 88 1.47 -7.80 -1.76
C ARG A 88 0.04 -7.97 -1.23
N ALA A 89 -0.87 -7.14 -1.73
CA ALA A 89 -2.29 -7.38 -1.53
C ALA A 89 -2.75 -8.57 -2.39
N LYS A 90 -3.64 -9.41 -1.86
CA LYS A 90 -4.21 -10.57 -2.54
C LYS A 90 -5.57 -10.18 -3.13
N ILE A 91 -5.59 -9.82 -4.42
CA ILE A 91 -6.80 -9.32 -5.08
C ILE A 91 -7.19 -10.23 -6.24
N ASP A 92 -6.78 -9.92 -7.48
CA ASP A 92 -7.18 -10.66 -8.66
C ASP A 92 -6.12 -10.55 -9.78
N MET A 93 -5.42 -11.63 -10.04
CA MET A 93 -4.38 -11.69 -11.08
C MET A 93 -4.94 -11.70 -12.51
N ALA A 94 -6.25 -11.91 -12.69
CA ALA A 94 -6.92 -11.86 -13.99
C ALA A 94 -7.58 -10.52 -14.30
N ASN A 95 -7.56 -9.57 -13.37
CA ASN A 95 -8.23 -8.28 -13.51
C ASN A 95 -7.70 -7.51 -14.73
N PRO A 96 -8.58 -6.95 -15.59
CA PRO A 96 -8.14 -6.14 -16.74
C PRO A 96 -7.39 -4.87 -16.30
N ASN A 97 -7.72 -4.29 -15.12
CA ASN A 97 -6.91 -3.24 -14.52
C ASN A 97 -5.67 -3.86 -13.84
N MET A 98 -4.50 -3.65 -14.43
CA MET A 98 -3.24 -4.22 -13.94
C MET A 98 -2.86 -3.75 -12.53
N HIS A 99 -3.41 -2.63 -12.03
CA HIS A 99 -3.20 -2.18 -10.66
C HIS A 99 -3.84 -3.11 -9.63
N PHE A 100 -4.86 -3.90 -10.02
CA PHE A 100 -5.51 -4.90 -9.17
C PHE A 100 -4.80 -6.26 -9.14
N ARG A 101 -3.77 -6.47 -9.98
CA ARG A 101 -3.05 -7.75 -10.04
C ARG A 101 -2.02 -7.85 -8.92
N ASP A 102 -2.52 -8.14 -7.73
CA ASP A 102 -1.75 -8.30 -6.50
C ASP A 102 -0.65 -7.23 -6.34
N PRO A 103 -1.02 -5.95 -6.15
CA PRO A 103 -0.07 -4.86 -6.07
C PRO A 103 0.83 -4.98 -4.84
N ILE A 104 2.05 -4.47 -4.95
CA ILE A 104 2.95 -4.30 -3.82
C ILE A 104 2.40 -3.18 -2.94
N ILE A 105 2.24 -3.44 -1.63
CA ILE A 105 1.74 -2.47 -0.65
C ILE A 105 2.80 -2.04 0.36
N TYR A 106 3.85 -2.86 0.59
CA TYR A 106 5.02 -2.52 1.39
C TYR A 106 6.30 -3.04 0.76
N ARG A 107 7.40 -2.29 0.92
CA ARG A 107 8.75 -2.68 0.53
C ARG A 107 9.76 -2.29 1.60
N VAL A 108 10.92 -2.96 1.61
CA VAL A 108 12.06 -2.59 2.45
C VAL A 108 12.87 -1.48 1.77
N VAL A 109 13.25 -0.46 2.54
CA VAL A 109 14.17 0.60 2.14
C VAL A 109 15.17 0.82 3.28
N ASN A 110 16.42 0.56 3.04
CA ASN A 110 17.49 0.66 4.06
C ASN A 110 18.11 2.06 4.16
N HIS A 111 17.45 3.07 3.66
CA HIS A 111 17.86 4.46 3.77
C HIS A 111 17.07 5.17 4.89
N PRO A 112 17.74 6.01 5.73
CA PRO A 112 17.03 6.79 6.74
C PRO A 112 15.98 7.73 6.13
N HIS A 113 14.78 7.72 6.66
CA HIS A 113 13.72 8.64 6.23
C HIS A 113 13.95 10.04 6.82
N HIS A 114 13.77 11.08 6.02
CA HIS A 114 14.10 12.47 6.41
C HIS A 114 13.35 12.98 7.67
N ARG A 115 12.16 12.41 8.00
CA ARG A 115 11.39 12.79 9.20
C ARG A 115 11.48 11.75 10.32
N THR A 116 11.40 10.47 10.01
CA THR A 116 11.35 9.39 11.00
C THR A 116 12.70 8.72 11.26
N GLY A 117 13.75 9.16 10.55
CA GLY A 117 15.11 8.62 10.73
C GLY A 117 15.16 7.13 10.42
N THR A 118 15.67 6.34 11.35
CA THR A 118 15.89 4.90 11.20
C THR A 118 14.80 4.04 11.85
N THR A 119 13.72 4.66 12.33
CA THR A 119 12.62 3.96 13.04
C THR A 119 11.93 2.93 12.15
N TRP A 120 11.78 3.24 10.88
CA TRP A 120 11.13 2.38 9.89
C TRP A 120 12.13 1.89 8.87
N LYS A 121 11.98 0.64 8.45
CA LYS A 121 12.72 -0.03 7.37
C LYS A 121 11.78 -0.54 6.29
N ALA A 122 10.54 -0.84 6.65
CA ALA A 122 9.48 -1.18 5.71
C ALA A 122 8.57 0.03 5.51
N TYR A 123 8.33 0.38 4.25
CA TYR A 123 7.57 1.58 3.87
C TYR A 123 6.36 1.22 3.03
N PRO A 124 5.21 1.87 3.30
CA PRO A 124 4.01 1.67 2.49
C PRO A 124 4.22 2.26 1.09
N MET A 125 3.62 1.61 0.10
CA MET A 125 3.53 2.15 -1.25
C MET A 125 2.43 3.21 -1.33
N TYR A 126 2.56 4.11 -2.30
CA TYR A 126 1.65 5.24 -2.49
C TYR A 126 0.17 4.81 -2.56
N ASP A 127 -0.14 3.82 -3.40
CA ASP A 127 -1.52 3.37 -3.61
C ASP A 127 -2.17 2.81 -2.33
N PHE A 128 -1.37 2.25 -1.42
CA PHE A 128 -1.85 1.78 -0.12
C PHE A 128 -2.00 2.92 0.88
N ALA A 129 -1.08 3.86 0.90
CA ALA A 129 -1.04 4.92 1.92
C ALA A 129 -2.00 6.08 1.65
N HIS A 130 -2.26 6.41 0.38
CA HIS A 130 -2.94 7.65 -0.01
C HIS A 130 -4.35 7.75 0.58
N GLY A 131 -5.23 6.80 0.29
CA GLY A 131 -6.62 6.86 0.76
C GLY A 131 -6.76 6.82 2.28
N GLN A 132 -5.88 6.09 2.94
CA GLN A 132 -5.86 6.00 4.40
C GLN A 132 -5.37 7.30 5.04
N SER A 133 -4.37 7.96 4.45
CA SER A 133 -3.90 9.28 4.88
C SER A 133 -5.00 10.32 4.72
N ASP A 134 -5.67 10.36 3.58
CA ASP A 134 -6.82 11.25 3.34
C ASP A 134 -7.91 11.09 4.42
N TYR A 135 -8.17 9.85 4.83
CA TYR A 135 -9.12 9.58 5.90
C TYR A 135 -8.66 10.16 7.25
N PHE A 136 -7.39 9.95 7.64
CA PHE A 136 -6.87 10.47 8.91
C PHE A 136 -6.84 12.00 8.95
N GLU A 137 -6.65 12.62 7.80
CA GLU A 137 -6.57 14.07 7.64
C GLU A 137 -7.96 14.72 7.49
N GLY A 138 -9.03 13.92 7.39
CA GLY A 138 -10.39 14.39 7.16
C GLY A 138 -10.57 15.07 5.80
N VAL A 139 -9.83 14.62 4.78
CA VAL A 139 -9.91 15.14 3.42
C VAL A 139 -11.29 14.81 2.84
N THR A 140 -12.04 15.84 2.45
CA THR A 140 -13.37 15.70 1.84
C THR A 140 -13.31 15.65 0.31
N HIS A 141 -12.28 16.23 -0.30
CA HIS A 141 -12.07 16.28 -1.74
C HIS A 141 -10.61 15.99 -2.06
N SER A 142 -10.33 14.76 -2.45
CA SER A 142 -8.99 14.34 -2.87
C SER A 142 -8.79 14.68 -4.34
N LEU A 143 -7.70 15.41 -4.64
CA LEU A 143 -7.37 15.85 -6.00
C LEU A 143 -6.07 15.20 -6.45
N CYS A 144 -6.10 14.56 -7.61
CA CYS A 144 -4.91 14.01 -8.26
C CYS A 144 -4.97 14.23 -9.78
N THR A 145 -3.85 14.01 -10.44
CA THR A 145 -3.73 14.19 -11.88
C THR A 145 -4.38 13.04 -12.64
N LEU A 146 -4.69 13.24 -13.93
CA LEU A 146 -5.42 12.26 -14.76
C LEU A 146 -4.73 10.90 -14.88
N GLU A 147 -3.42 10.83 -14.75
CA GLU A 147 -2.68 9.57 -14.76
C GLU A 147 -3.05 8.62 -13.58
N PHE A 148 -3.63 9.15 -12.51
CA PHE A 148 -4.09 8.36 -11.37
C PHE A 148 -5.52 7.82 -11.51
N VAL A 149 -6.24 8.14 -12.57
CA VAL A 149 -7.59 7.60 -12.80
C VAL A 149 -7.65 6.06 -12.72
N PRO A 150 -6.72 5.29 -13.31
CA PRO A 150 -6.71 3.83 -13.15
C PRO A 150 -6.39 3.34 -11.73
N HIS A 151 -5.80 4.17 -10.88
CA HIS A 151 -5.50 3.86 -9.48
C HIS A 151 -6.69 4.06 -8.55
N ARG A 152 -7.66 4.89 -8.94
CA ARG A 152 -8.81 5.22 -8.10
C ARG A 152 -9.58 4.00 -7.57
N PRO A 153 -9.91 2.98 -8.38
CA PRO A 153 -10.58 1.80 -7.83
C PRO A 153 -9.75 1.07 -6.76
N LEU A 154 -8.41 1.15 -6.85
CA LEU A 154 -7.51 0.58 -5.84
C LEU A 154 -7.52 1.42 -4.55
N TYR A 155 -7.56 2.74 -4.66
CA TYR A 155 -7.77 3.67 -3.55
C TYR A 155 -9.07 3.33 -2.80
N ASP A 156 -10.20 3.22 -3.50
CA ASP A 156 -11.50 2.88 -2.92
C ASP A 156 -11.44 1.52 -2.21
N LEU A 157 -10.82 0.50 -2.84
CA LEU A 157 -10.66 -0.82 -2.26
C LEU A 157 -9.88 -0.79 -0.93
N PHE A 158 -8.75 -0.09 -0.87
CA PHE A 158 -7.96 -0.03 0.37
C PHE A 158 -8.65 0.76 1.47
N VAL A 159 -9.37 1.82 1.14
CA VAL A 159 -10.22 2.55 2.09
C VAL A 159 -11.29 1.62 2.66
N ASP A 160 -12.01 0.90 1.82
CA ASP A 160 -13.04 -0.05 2.24
C ASP A 160 -12.46 -1.17 3.13
N LEU A 161 -11.34 -1.77 2.73
CA LEU A 161 -10.70 -2.86 3.48
C LEU A 161 -10.11 -2.43 4.83
N SER A 162 -9.65 -1.18 4.93
CA SER A 162 -8.98 -0.68 6.13
C SER A 162 -9.94 -0.05 7.13
N LEU A 163 -11.02 0.58 6.65
CA LEU A 163 -11.85 1.51 7.43
C LEU A 163 -13.27 1.01 7.74
N ILE A 164 -13.74 -0.04 7.09
CA ILE A 164 -15.10 -0.60 7.32
C ILE A 164 -15.39 -0.93 8.81
N HIS A 165 -14.36 -1.11 9.64
CA HIS A 165 -14.50 -1.41 11.06
C HIS A 165 -14.40 -0.19 11.98
N ILE A 166 -14.20 1.02 11.44
CA ILE A 166 -14.04 2.25 12.21
C ILE A 166 -15.12 3.26 11.84
N SER A 167 -16.41 2.93 12.05
CA SER A 167 -17.60 3.80 11.88
C SER A 167 -17.75 4.51 10.52
N GLU A 168 -18.93 4.42 9.97
CA GLU A 168 -19.54 4.98 8.76
C GLU A 168 -18.61 5.66 7.73
N PRO A 169 -18.57 5.16 6.48
CA PRO A 169 -17.71 5.72 5.43
C PRO A 169 -18.21 7.11 5.04
N THR A 170 -17.39 8.11 5.25
CA THR A 170 -17.51 9.36 4.48
C THR A 170 -17.16 9.02 3.03
N ARG A 171 -18.18 8.68 2.23
CA ARG A 171 -18.00 8.53 0.79
C ARG A 171 -17.65 9.90 0.23
N PRO A 172 -16.55 10.05 -0.54
CA PRO A 172 -16.31 11.27 -1.29
C PRO A 172 -17.52 11.51 -2.22
N LEU A 173 -18.17 12.66 -2.10
CA LEU A 173 -19.14 13.12 -3.06
C LEU A 173 -18.37 13.61 -4.31
N TYR A 174 -18.63 13.01 -5.44
CA TYR A 174 -18.11 13.42 -6.76
C TYR A 174 -19.19 14.16 -7.53
#